data_956a6040b1213c6ef9edb3c04f543a77
#
_entry.id   956a6040b1213c6ef9edb3c04f543a77
#
_cell.length_a   1.000
_cell.length_b   1.000
_cell.length_c   1.000
_cell.angle_alpha   90.00
_cell.angle_beta   90.00
_cell.angle_gamma   90.00
#
_symmetry.space_group_name_H-M   'P 1'
#
loop_
_entity.id
_entity.type
_entity.pdbx_description
1 polymer ?
#
loop_
_entity_poly.entity_id
_entity_poly.type
_entity_poly.pdbx_seq_one_letter_code
_entity_poly.pdbx_strand_id
1 'polypeptide(L)'
;RKLNSTLQKDVRLHFGSMKDLEKDSKELLYSLGNTELLRTDSLHAQSAGYGHYQNEKFTLKAEHLANIPIRLRGVVALAERLAGSIEGNDLIRIHIESKKISYNKVENFDTSPLPRIMARTIVKFRKNEIINLDHSKDGRVKTVYLKSRWMSETDQNYKVQLEFDDLILNSLNL
;
A
#
# COMPACT_ATOMS: atom_id res chain seq x y z
N ARG A 1 -1.58 -20.83 23.94
CA ARG A 1 -1.78 -19.61 24.76
C ARG A 1 -3.27 -19.30 24.79
N LYS A 2 -3.85 -19.12 26.01
CA LYS A 2 -5.23 -18.65 26.13
C LYS A 2 -5.27 -17.15 25.79
N LEU A 3 -6.23 -16.74 24.95
CA LEU A 3 -6.51 -15.32 24.71
C LEU A 3 -6.96 -14.66 26.04
N ASN A 4 -6.66 -13.37 26.18
CA ASN A 4 -7.19 -12.59 27.28
C ASN A 4 -8.72 -12.45 27.17
N SER A 5 -9.40 -12.08 28.27
CA SER A 5 -10.87 -12.03 28.35
C SER A 5 -11.48 -11.02 27.37
N THR A 6 -10.81 -9.91 27.09
CA THR A 6 -11.27 -8.88 26.15
C THR A 6 -11.28 -9.43 24.73
N LEU A 7 -10.15 -10.00 24.27
CA LEU A 7 -10.07 -10.61 22.94
C LEU A 7 -11.06 -11.78 22.76
N GLN A 8 -11.35 -12.55 23.83
CA GLN A 8 -12.37 -13.60 23.75
C GLN A 8 -13.77 -13.02 23.54
N LYS A 9 -14.09 -11.88 24.17
CA LYS A 9 -15.38 -11.18 23.95
C LYS A 9 -15.45 -10.64 22.53
N ASP A 10 -14.39 -10.01 22.03
CA ASP A 10 -14.33 -9.47 20.66
C ASP A 10 -14.49 -10.58 19.62
N VAL A 11 -13.81 -11.72 19.81
CA VAL A 11 -13.98 -12.88 18.92
C VAL A 11 -15.43 -13.36 18.90
N ARG A 12 -16.07 -13.50 20.07
CA ARG A 12 -17.48 -13.91 20.13
C ARG A 12 -18.43 -12.90 19.47
N LEU A 13 -18.16 -11.61 19.66
CA LEU A 13 -18.98 -10.54 19.11
C LEU A 13 -18.90 -10.48 17.58
N HIS A 14 -17.70 -10.60 17.01
CA HIS A 14 -17.46 -10.37 15.58
C HIS A 14 -17.44 -11.66 14.75
N PHE A 15 -17.09 -12.80 15.34
CA PHE A 15 -16.90 -14.08 14.62
C PHE A 15 -17.78 -15.21 15.17
N GLY A 16 -18.49 -15.01 16.28
CA GLY A 16 -19.29 -16.05 16.92
C GLY A 16 -18.45 -17.02 17.74
N SER A 17 -17.42 -17.63 17.20
CA SER A 17 -16.54 -18.57 17.90
C SER A 17 -15.08 -18.47 17.44
N MET A 18 -14.16 -19.06 18.23
CA MET A 18 -12.75 -19.22 17.84
C MET A 18 -12.59 -20.07 16.57
N LYS A 19 -13.43 -21.07 16.39
CA LYS A 19 -13.41 -21.93 15.21
C LYS A 19 -13.79 -21.16 13.94
N ASP A 20 -14.77 -20.29 14.04
CA ASP A 20 -15.20 -19.44 12.92
C ASP A 20 -14.11 -18.43 12.59
N LEU A 21 -13.52 -17.78 13.60
CA LEU A 21 -12.36 -16.90 13.41
C LEU A 21 -11.20 -17.62 12.69
N GLU A 22 -10.87 -18.86 13.10
CA GLU A 22 -9.80 -19.63 12.45
C GLU A 22 -10.15 -19.95 11.00
N LYS A 23 -11.40 -20.30 10.72
CA LYS A 23 -11.89 -20.58 9.36
C LYS A 23 -11.77 -19.31 8.50
N ASP A 24 -12.33 -18.20 8.94
CA ASP A 24 -12.35 -16.93 8.20
C ASP A 24 -10.91 -16.42 7.97
N SER A 25 -10.05 -16.57 9.00
CA SER A 25 -8.63 -16.20 8.88
C SER A 25 -7.88 -17.03 7.84
N LYS A 26 -8.16 -18.34 7.77
CA LYS A 26 -7.58 -19.24 6.73
C LYS A 26 -8.10 -18.87 5.35
N GLU A 27 -9.40 -18.66 5.20
CA GLU A 27 -10.00 -18.23 3.93
C GLU A 27 -9.40 -16.89 3.45
N LEU A 28 -9.29 -15.91 4.34
CA LEU A 28 -8.61 -14.66 4.05
C LEU A 28 -7.17 -14.91 3.59
N LEU A 29 -6.39 -15.68 4.36
CA LEU A 29 -4.99 -15.97 4.04
C LEU A 29 -4.82 -16.60 2.66
N TYR A 30 -5.65 -17.59 2.30
CA TYR A 30 -5.64 -18.19 0.96
C TYR A 30 -6.01 -17.19 -0.12
N SER A 31 -6.98 -16.31 0.15
CA SER A 31 -7.43 -15.29 -0.80
C SER A 31 -6.35 -14.24 -1.15
N LEU A 32 -5.35 -14.02 -0.25
CA LEU A 32 -4.24 -13.10 -0.50
C LEU A 32 -3.34 -13.54 -1.67
N GLY A 33 -3.39 -14.82 -2.02
CA GLY A 33 -2.70 -15.36 -3.21
C GLY A 33 -3.45 -15.15 -4.53
N ASN A 34 -4.75 -14.84 -4.49
CA ASN A 34 -5.60 -14.74 -5.67
C ASN A 34 -5.45 -13.38 -6.36
N THR A 35 -4.88 -13.39 -7.58
CA THR A 35 -4.62 -12.17 -8.36
C THR A 35 -5.88 -11.44 -8.76
N GLU A 36 -6.95 -12.17 -9.15
CA GLU A 36 -8.21 -11.55 -9.58
C GLU A 36 -8.91 -10.81 -8.43
N LEU A 37 -8.93 -11.42 -7.24
CA LEU A 37 -9.48 -10.77 -6.06
C LEU A 37 -8.67 -9.51 -5.67
N LEU A 38 -7.34 -9.57 -5.78
CA LEU A 38 -6.49 -8.40 -5.52
C LEU A 38 -6.67 -7.30 -6.56
N ARG A 39 -6.88 -7.63 -7.84
CA ARG A 39 -7.24 -6.65 -8.89
C ARG A 39 -8.55 -5.97 -8.58
N THR A 40 -9.59 -6.75 -8.29
CA THR A 40 -10.92 -6.25 -7.93
C THR A 40 -10.84 -5.31 -6.72
N ASP A 41 -10.14 -5.71 -5.67
CA ASP A 41 -9.95 -4.90 -4.48
C ASP A 41 -9.16 -3.60 -4.78
N SER A 42 -8.16 -3.67 -5.66
CA SER A 42 -7.38 -2.49 -6.06
C SER A 42 -8.22 -1.48 -6.84
N LEU A 43 -9.08 -1.95 -7.74
CA LEU A 43 -10.04 -1.11 -8.47
C LEU A 43 -11.08 -0.51 -7.53
N HIS A 44 -11.58 -1.29 -6.57
CA HIS A 44 -12.50 -0.79 -5.56
C HIS A 44 -11.86 0.29 -4.69
N ALA A 45 -10.62 0.07 -4.21
CA ALA A 45 -9.88 1.08 -3.45
C ALA A 45 -9.68 2.37 -4.26
N GLN A 46 -9.32 2.24 -5.54
CA GLN A 46 -9.16 3.39 -6.44
C GLN A 46 -10.48 4.15 -6.63
N SER A 47 -11.59 3.46 -6.87
CA SER A 47 -12.91 4.10 -7.03
C SER A 47 -13.39 4.79 -5.75
N ALA A 48 -12.91 4.33 -4.59
CA ALA A 48 -13.15 4.97 -3.30
C ALA A 48 -12.18 6.14 -3.00
N GLY A 49 -11.28 6.49 -3.93
CA GLY A 49 -10.33 7.61 -3.78
C GLY A 49 -9.06 7.27 -2.99
N TYR A 50 -8.76 5.98 -2.78
CA TYR A 50 -7.58 5.55 -2.03
C TYR A 50 -6.57 4.86 -2.93
N GLY A 51 -5.66 5.63 -3.52
CA GLY A 51 -4.57 5.11 -4.33
C GLY A 51 -4.92 4.92 -5.81
N HIS A 52 -3.99 4.36 -6.56
CA HIS A 52 -4.08 4.20 -8.01
C HIS A 52 -3.62 2.82 -8.46
N TYR A 53 -4.44 2.18 -9.29
CA TYR A 53 -4.14 0.89 -9.91
C TYR A 53 -3.80 1.09 -11.39
N GLN A 54 -2.60 0.68 -11.77
CA GLN A 54 -2.13 0.72 -13.15
C GLN A 54 -1.07 -0.36 -13.40
N ASN A 55 -1.15 -1.05 -14.53
CA ASN A 55 -0.14 -2.04 -14.97
C ASN A 55 0.20 -3.07 -13.86
N GLU A 56 -0.81 -3.71 -13.31
CA GLU A 56 -0.69 -4.73 -12.26
C GLU A 56 -0.01 -4.23 -10.97
N LYS A 57 -0.10 -2.94 -10.70
CA LYS A 57 0.46 -2.29 -9.53
C LYS A 57 -0.60 -1.39 -8.90
N PHE A 58 -0.85 -1.60 -7.63
CA PHE A 58 -1.66 -0.70 -6.81
C PHE A 58 -0.73 0.10 -5.90
N THR A 59 -0.78 1.41 -5.99
CA THR A 59 0.04 2.33 -5.18
C THR A 59 -0.86 3.24 -4.38
N LEU A 60 -0.57 3.40 -3.09
CA LEU A 60 -1.32 4.27 -2.19
C LEU A 60 -0.37 4.98 -1.22
N LYS A 61 -0.84 6.10 -0.67
CA LYS A 61 -0.22 6.76 0.48
C LYS A 61 -0.35 5.87 1.72
N ALA A 62 0.70 5.71 2.51
CA ALA A 62 0.72 4.75 3.62
C ALA A 62 -0.35 5.04 4.68
N GLU A 63 -0.67 6.31 4.92
CA GLU A 63 -1.72 6.72 5.88
C GLU A 63 -3.13 6.24 5.51
N HIS A 64 -3.37 5.92 4.23
CA HIS A 64 -4.66 5.39 3.76
C HIS A 64 -4.78 3.87 3.87
N LEU A 65 -3.77 3.18 4.43
CA LEU A 65 -3.77 1.72 4.53
C LEU A 65 -5.00 1.18 5.27
N ALA A 66 -5.50 1.88 6.27
CA ALA A 66 -6.68 1.45 7.03
C ALA A 66 -7.99 1.49 6.20
N ASN A 67 -8.04 2.29 5.13
CA ASN A 67 -9.23 2.58 4.33
C ASN A 67 -9.39 1.65 3.12
N ILE A 68 -8.40 0.83 2.80
CA ILE A 68 -8.46 -0.09 1.66
C ILE A 68 -8.98 -1.48 2.05
N PRO A 69 -9.46 -2.30 1.09
CA PRO A 69 -9.97 -3.64 1.35
C PRO A 69 -9.04 -4.54 2.15
N ILE A 70 -9.63 -5.41 2.98
CA ILE A 70 -8.93 -6.26 3.95
C ILE A 70 -7.86 -7.16 3.31
N ARG A 71 -8.07 -7.66 2.08
CA ARG A 71 -7.07 -8.48 1.38
C ARG A 71 -5.81 -7.68 1.04
N LEU A 72 -5.94 -6.46 0.55
CA LEU A 72 -4.77 -5.59 0.29
C LEU A 72 -4.01 -5.28 1.58
N ARG A 73 -4.74 -4.97 2.68
CA ARG A 73 -4.13 -4.81 4.01
C ARG A 73 -3.41 -6.07 4.48
N GLY A 74 -4.02 -7.23 4.27
CA GLY A 74 -3.44 -8.53 4.61
C GLY A 74 -2.12 -8.80 3.87
N VAL A 75 -2.04 -8.46 2.57
CA VAL A 75 -0.80 -8.59 1.80
C VAL A 75 0.29 -7.65 2.36
N VAL A 76 -0.07 -6.42 2.75
CA VAL A 76 0.87 -5.48 3.40
C VAL A 76 1.33 -6.02 4.74
N ALA A 77 0.42 -6.49 5.60
CA ALA A 77 0.75 -7.05 6.92
C ALA A 77 1.69 -8.27 6.83
N LEU A 78 1.53 -9.12 5.80
CA LEU A 78 2.46 -10.22 5.55
C LEU A 78 3.87 -9.72 5.19
N ALA A 79 3.97 -8.65 4.41
CA ALA A 79 5.26 -8.07 4.06
C ALA A 79 5.95 -7.41 5.27
N GLU A 80 5.18 -6.71 6.13
CA GLU A 80 5.68 -6.16 7.39
C GLU A 80 6.22 -7.25 8.32
N ARG A 81 5.52 -8.38 8.40
CA ARG A 81 5.98 -9.52 9.20
C ARG A 81 7.33 -10.08 8.74
N LEU A 82 7.62 -9.98 7.44
CA LEU A 82 8.90 -10.43 6.86
C LEU A 82 10.00 -9.36 6.98
N ALA A 83 9.68 -8.11 6.69
CA ALA A 83 10.66 -7.02 6.61
C ALA A 83 10.90 -6.29 7.94
N GLY A 84 10.05 -6.50 8.94
CA GLY A 84 9.98 -5.66 10.15
C GLY A 84 9.10 -4.43 9.93
N SER A 85 9.15 -3.47 10.87
CA SER A 85 8.35 -2.24 10.79
C SER A 85 8.66 -1.45 9.51
N ILE A 86 7.58 -0.98 8.87
CA ILE A 86 7.64 -0.11 7.69
C ILE A 86 7.31 1.35 8.04
N GLU A 87 7.33 1.69 9.33
CA GLU A 87 7.10 3.06 9.79
C GLU A 87 8.02 4.05 9.09
N GLY A 88 7.50 5.25 8.80
CA GLY A 88 8.24 6.29 8.11
C GLY A 88 8.37 6.11 6.60
N ASN A 89 7.62 5.19 6.00
CA ASN A 89 7.42 5.15 4.55
C ASN A 89 6.15 5.91 4.16
N ASP A 90 6.20 6.63 3.05
CA ASP A 90 5.11 7.48 2.58
C ASP A 90 4.22 6.76 1.57
N LEU A 91 4.81 5.88 0.73
CA LEU A 91 4.09 5.17 -0.31
C LEU A 91 4.27 3.66 -0.21
N ILE A 92 3.17 2.94 -0.34
CA ILE A 92 3.11 1.48 -0.47
C ILE A 92 2.72 1.13 -1.89
N ARG A 93 3.47 0.20 -2.52
CA ARG A 93 3.14 -0.33 -3.85
C ARG A 93 3.04 -1.84 -3.81
N ILE A 94 1.84 -2.34 -4.07
CA ILE A 94 1.53 -3.77 -4.19
C ILE A 94 1.64 -4.16 -5.67
N HIS A 95 2.54 -5.10 -5.99
CA HIS A 95 2.69 -5.64 -7.34
C HIS A 95 1.95 -6.97 -7.40
N ILE A 96 0.77 -6.96 -8.00
CA ILE A 96 -0.18 -8.08 -7.95
C ILE A 96 0.37 -9.32 -8.66
N GLU A 97 0.80 -9.19 -9.90
CA GLU A 97 1.32 -10.29 -10.72
C GLU A 97 2.62 -10.87 -10.17
N SER A 98 3.58 -10.00 -9.87
CA SER A 98 4.92 -10.43 -9.44
C SER A 98 5.02 -10.79 -7.96
N LYS A 99 3.91 -10.71 -7.20
CA LYS A 99 3.83 -11.04 -5.78
C LYS A 99 4.95 -10.41 -4.96
N LYS A 100 5.04 -9.08 -5.02
CA LYS A 100 5.98 -8.29 -4.23
C LYS A 100 5.34 -7.00 -3.74
N ILE A 101 5.89 -6.44 -2.68
CA ILE A 101 5.55 -5.12 -2.17
C ILE A 101 6.78 -4.24 -2.17
N SER A 102 6.59 -2.96 -2.45
CA SER A 102 7.62 -1.94 -2.32
C SER A 102 7.12 -0.86 -1.37
N TYR A 103 7.92 -0.57 -0.34
CA TYR A 103 7.76 0.55 0.57
C TYR A 103 8.73 1.65 0.15
N ASN A 104 8.24 2.87 -0.02
CA ASN A 104 9.06 3.97 -0.46
C ASN A 104 9.04 5.08 0.59
N LYS A 105 10.22 5.47 1.04
CA LYS A 105 10.43 6.70 1.81
C LYS A 105 10.63 7.84 0.83
N VAL A 106 9.79 8.85 0.93
CA VAL A 106 9.75 9.98 -0.01
C VAL A 106 10.04 11.27 0.73
N GLU A 107 10.99 12.04 0.23
CA GLU A 107 11.35 13.32 0.82
C GLU A 107 10.27 14.36 0.51
N ASN A 108 9.77 15.02 1.55
CA ASN A 108 8.80 16.12 1.43
C ASN A 108 7.53 15.74 0.64
N PHE A 109 6.98 14.54 0.87
CA PHE A 109 5.81 14.06 0.12
C PHE A 109 4.65 15.05 0.16
N ASP A 110 4.32 15.61 1.32
CA ASP A 110 3.16 16.49 1.48
C ASP A 110 3.41 17.94 0.98
N THR A 111 4.65 18.40 0.97
CA THR A 111 5.00 19.81 0.70
C THR A 111 5.61 20.05 -0.67
N SER A 112 6.27 19.06 -1.28
CA SER A 112 6.87 19.19 -2.61
C SER A 112 5.90 18.71 -3.70
N PRO A 113 5.70 19.47 -4.79
CA PRO A 113 4.91 19.00 -5.93
C PRO A 113 5.61 17.86 -6.71
N LEU A 114 6.95 17.78 -6.65
CA LEU A 114 7.77 16.74 -7.26
C LEU A 114 8.69 16.11 -6.21
N PRO A 115 8.16 15.34 -5.26
CA PRO A 115 8.95 14.75 -4.20
C PRO A 115 9.86 13.63 -4.72
N ARG A 116 10.92 13.31 -3.97
CA ARG A 116 11.95 12.35 -4.37
C ARG A 116 11.91 11.11 -3.51
N ILE A 117 12.05 9.93 -4.13
CA ILE A 117 12.18 8.65 -3.41
C ILE A 117 13.60 8.54 -2.89
N MET A 118 13.77 8.59 -1.56
CA MET A 118 15.05 8.53 -0.88
C MET A 118 15.49 7.11 -0.58
N ALA A 119 14.54 6.24 -0.24
CA ALA A 119 14.80 4.84 0.05
C ALA A 119 13.64 3.95 -0.40
N ARG A 120 13.95 2.69 -0.66
CA ARG A 120 12.94 1.69 -1.02
C ARG A 120 13.28 0.35 -0.39
N THR A 121 12.29 -0.24 0.30
CA THR A 121 12.34 -1.63 0.73
C THR A 121 11.42 -2.45 -0.17
N ILE A 122 11.92 -3.55 -0.73
CA ILE A 122 11.15 -4.46 -1.60
C ILE A 122 11.10 -5.83 -0.93
N VAL A 123 9.88 -6.32 -0.68
CA VAL A 123 9.62 -7.67 -0.18
C VAL A 123 9.13 -8.53 -1.34
N LYS A 124 9.84 -9.60 -1.67
CA LYS A 124 9.50 -10.55 -2.74
C LYS A 124 9.02 -11.87 -2.11
N PHE A 125 7.71 -12.08 -2.05
CA PHE A 125 7.13 -13.26 -1.40
C PHE A 125 7.59 -14.58 -2.02
N ARG A 126 7.62 -14.68 -3.36
CA ARG A 126 8.02 -15.92 -4.05
C ARG A 126 9.45 -16.37 -3.77
N LYS A 127 10.34 -15.41 -3.45
CA LYS A 127 11.78 -15.67 -3.22
C LYS A 127 12.15 -15.61 -1.73
N ASN A 128 11.22 -15.21 -0.88
CA ASN A 128 11.47 -14.87 0.52
C ASN A 128 12.68 -13.92 0.67
N GLU A 129 12.72 -12.88 -0.18
CA GLU A 129 13.85 -11.97 -0.32
C GLU A 129 13.42 -10.55 0.05
N ILE A 130 14.26 -9.85 0.81
CA ILE A 130 14.10 -8.44 1.16
C ILE A 130 15.28 -7.67 0.56
N ILE A 131 14.98 -6.60 -0.20
CA ILE A 131 15.97 -5.73 -0.82
C ILE A 131 15.76 -4.33 -0.29
N ASN A 132 16.81 -3.74 0.29
CA ASN A 132 16.83 -2.36 0.73
C ASN A 132 17.72 -1.55 -0.22
N LEU A 133 17.15 -0.47 -0.76
CA LEU A 133 17.78 0.45 -1.70
C LEU A 133 17.82 1.85 -1.05
N ASP A 134 19.00 2.42 -0.95
CA ASP A 134 19.22 3.79 -0.48
C ASP A 134 19.59 4.66 -1.69
N HIS A 135 18.62 5.43 -2.18
CA HIS A 135 18.80 6.30 -3.33
C HIS A 135 19.50 7.62 -2.99
N SER A 136 19.62 7.96 -1.70
CA SER A 136 20.33 9.17 -1.25
C SER A 136 21.83 9.08 -1.53
N LYS A 137 22.38 7.85 -1.51
CA LYS A 137 23.81 7.57 -1.72
C LYS A 137 24.16 7.31 -3.17
N ASP A 138 23.24 6.79 -3.96
CA ASP A 138 23.52 6.32 -5.33
C ASP A 138 23.45 7.44 -6.38
N GLY A 139 23.07 8.67 -6.02
CA GLY A 139 22.83 9.76 -6.97
C GLY A 139 21.67 9.48 -7.95
N ARG A 140 20.98 8.35 -7.80
CA ARG A 140 19.87 7.90 -8.66
C ARG A 140 18.52 8.30 -8.07
N VAL A 141 18.38 9.58 -7.77
CA VAL A 141 17.12 10.10 -7.23
C VAL A 141 15.99 9.83 -8.22
N LYS A 142 14.92 9.23 -7.74
CA LYS A 142 13.69 9.01 -8.52
C LYS A 142 12.64 10.00 -8.07
N THR A 143 12.24 10.87 -8.98
CA THR A 143 11.15 11.81 -8.76
C THR A 143 9.79 11.11 -8.84
N VAL A 144 8.89 11.52 -7.98
CA VAL A 144 7.49 11.09 -7.98
C VAL A 144 6.71 12.04 -8.89
N TYR A 145 6.29 11.58 -10.06
CA TYR A 145 5.43 12.34 -10.98
C TYR A 145 3.97 11.96 -10.76
N LEU A 146 3.06 12.90 -11.05
CA LEU A 146 1.61 12.73 -10.96
C LEU A 146 1.18 12.22 -9.57
N LYS A 147 1.68 12.89 -8.56
CA LYS A 147 1.51 12.53 -7.14
C LYS A 147 0.05 12.49 -6.72
N SER A 148 -0.82 13.33 -7.30
CA SER A 148 -2.26 13.36 -7.03
C SER A 148 -2.93 11.98 -7.19
N ARG A 149 -2.42 11.13 -8.08
CA ARG A 149 -2.95 9.76 -8.29
C ARG A 149 -2.87 8.86 -7.06
N TRP A 150 -2.01 9.18 -6.10
CA TRP A 150 -1.79 8.38 -4.89
C TRP A 150 -2.33 9.05 -3.63
N MET A 151 -2.82 10.27 -3.79
CA MET A 151 -3.49 11.06 -2.74
C MET A 151 -4.99 10.74 -2.75
N SER A 152 -5.66 11.03 -1.63
CA SER A 152 -7.11 11.11 -1.56
C SER A 152 -7.57 12.54 -1.80
N GLU A 153 -8.81 12.74 -2.26
CA GLU A 153 -9.41 14.07 -2.38
C GLU A 153 -9.50 14.81 -1.05
N THR A 154 -9.45 14.07 0.06
CA THR A 154 -9.43 14.62 1.42
C THR A 154 -8.04 15.02 1.91
N ASP A 155 -6.98 14.67 1.18
CA ASP A 155 -5.61 15.01 1.56
C ASP A 155 -5.38 16.52 1.46
N GLN A 156 -4.64 17.06 2.41
CA GLN A 156 -4.17 18.44 2.34
C GLN A 156 -3.39 18.65 1.03
N ASN A 157 -3.66 19.77 0.36
CA ASN A 157 -3.03 20.14 -0.93
C ASN A 157 -3.40 19.26 -2.13
N TYR A 158 -4.37 18.34 -2.05
CA TYR A 158 -4.77 17.51 -3.19
C TYR A 158 -5.11 18.34 -4.43
N LYS A 159 -5.96 19.35 -4.30
CA LYS A 159 -6.39 20.20 -5.43
C LYS A 159 -5.21 20.93 -6.08
N VAL A 160 -4.34 21.52 -5.28
CA VAL A 160 -3.13 22.21 -5.77
C VAL A 160 -2.20 21.24 -6.49
N GLN A 161 -2.08 20.03 -5.97
CA GLN A 161 -1.29 18.99 -6.61
C GLN A 161 -1.91 18.52 -7.93
N LEU A 162 -3.23 18.38 -7.98
CA LEU A 162 -3.94 18.00 -9.20
C LEU A 162 -3.72 19.02 -10.32
N GLU A 163 -3.89 20.31 -10.02
CA GLU A 163 -3.62 21.41 -10.95
C GLU A 163 -2.17 21.38 -11.47
N PHE A 164 -1.22 21.14 -10.58
CA PHE A 164 0.19 21.00 -10.94
C PHE A 164 0.45 19.80 -11.86
N ASP A 165 -0.14 18.65 -11.56
CA ASP A 165 0.00 17.42 -12.35
C ASP A 165 -0.62 17.61 -13.75
N ASP A 166 -1.76 18.33 -13.86
CA ASP A 166 -2.39 18.68 -15.15
C ASP A 166 -1.50 19.62 -16.00
N LEU A 167 -0.81 20.57 -15.37
CA LEU A 167 0.17 21.42 -16.07
C LEU A 167 1.33 20.58 -16.64
N ILE A 168 1.82 19.57 -15.88
CA ILE A 168 2.86 18.67 -16.38
C ILE A 168 2.34 17.86 -17.57
N LEU A 169 1.16 17.26 -17.48
CA LEU A 169 0.58 16.47 -18.56
C LEU A 169 0.40 17.28 -19.83
N ASN A 170 -0.11 18.51 -19.70
CA ASN A 170 -0.31 19.42 -20.85
C ASN A 170 1.03 19.89 -21.45
N SER A 171 2.06 20.11 -20.65
CA SER A 171 3.38 20.56 -21.14
C SER A 171 4.17 19.46 -21.84
N LEU A 172 3.91 18.19 -21.51
CA LEU A 172 4.60 17.04 -22.10
C LEU A 172 3.82 16.41 -23.27
N ASN A 173 2.63 16.91 -23.63
CA ASN A 173 1.74 16.34 -24.64
C ASN A 173 1.46 14.83 -24.41
N LEU A 174 1.32 14.42 -23.14
CA LEU A 174 1.08 13.05 -22.71
C LEU A 174 -0.41 12.76 -22.48
#